data_a45976cd9cc376454c95ddf290b16b62
#
_entry.id   a45976cd9cc376454c95ddf290b16b62
#
_cell.length_a   1.000
_cell.length_b   1.000
_cell.length_c   1.000
_cell.angle_alpha   90.00
_cell.angle_beta   90.00
_cell.angle_gamma   90.00
#
_symmetry.space_group_name_H-M   'P 1'
#
loop_
_entity.id
_entity.type
_entity.pdbx_description
1 polymer ?
#
loop_
_entity_poly.entity_id
_entity_poly.type
_entity_poly.pdbx_seq_one_letter_code
_entity_poly.pdbx_strand_id
1 'polypeptide(L)'
;MQIIKFELEELESCFISLAYMFKNEEARKEYTILKLDNKIEFPSNELDIISNILINYLEGEDILLNFEVVRELNQHKIYSDIVEYSNNTMSEPYHKAFIDKIKQNRDRIGNVSLIKYTDSKQAFMSYIGGNFKSLINSVNEYKFIKWNDKAWIKHTEEEARIIYNDFINQCEVELQNSANKMNKEEYLKLDKKIRSWDNKNRVNEALDKLRRDKRYVINLKTHNKNENIICSKNGFIINLNNGEVKKAYRNDMILNTSKYELVDKEKSIKFMNEKLKLYKDVLGAERLNFMLDLIAYKMLGKNLQLAIFMIGAGATGKSTFKNIIKDLFEDNITNVPYEYFTLSHRGNDDKSRDDLLVSLNDKLWGISSEGEEDYIISQAKFKTILSNSTEMARPTRGNLTEVNLQKLDLLIDTNTIPKFASFDDAVNRRLLFVRFMNKIPLEKRNANFYREEIKPNFSYVFSYFIYRAIDILGKELTIPKCIKEDTQQNVKEMDSLLKFALEIIAPLEGSHLECEEVEKAYIKLCNNEDLVNIIPESIMGTAKSYNFIVNKLRDFKGYENIRRDRVSGGKYQKKYIVRGVVFLDEDNNNPFDD
;
A
#
# COMPACT_ATOMS: atom_id res chain seq x y z
N MET A 1 -17.43 1.28 32.90
CA MET A 1 -16.72 0.07 33.30
C MET A 1 -17.63 -0.62 34.26
N GLN A 2 -18.03 -1.83 33.95
CA GLN A 2 -18.99 -2.57 34.71
C GLN A 2 -18.32 -3.45 35.74
N ILE A 3 -19.04 -3.74 36.81
CA ILE A 3 -18.57 -4.62 37.89
C ILE A 3 -19.27 -5.97 37.70
N ILE A 4 -18.51 -6.99 37.35
CA ILE A 4 -18.92 -8.39 37.35
C ILE A 4 -18.37 -9.00 38.64
N LYS A 5 -19.25 -9.37 39.56
CA LYS A 5 -18.88 -9.89 40.86
C LYS A 5 -19.07 -11.40 40.88
N PHE A 6 -18.06 -12.12 41.35
CA PHE A 6 -18.11 -13.54 41.64
C PHE A 6 -18.33 -13.73 43.15
N GLU A 7 -19.17 -14.67 43.51
CA GLU A 7 -19.50 -14.96 44.92
C GLU A 7 -18.51 -15.98 45.52
N LEU A 8 -18.49 -16.10 46.84
CA LEU A 8 -17.54 -16.97 47.54
C LEU A 8 -17.69 -18.46 47.17
N GLU A 9 -18.89 -18.87 46.79
CA GLU A 9 -19.22 -20.23 46.36
C GLU A 9 -18.59 -20.58 45.00
N GLU A 10 -18.12 -19.58 44.25
CA GLU A 10 -17.49 -19.73 42.92
C GLU A 10 -15.96 -19.68 42.99
N LEU A 11 -15.38 -19.59 44.19
CA LEU A 11 -13.93 -19.40 44.38
C LEU A 11 -13.11 -20.47 43.64
N GLU A 12 -13.49 -21.75 43.82
CA GLU A 12 -12.78 -22.87 43.22
C GLU A 12 -12.87 -22.88 41.67
N SER A 13 -14.06 -22.61 41.14
CA SER A 13 -14.27 -22.54 39.69
C SER A 13 -13.53 -21.37 39.03
N CYS A 14 -13.44 -20.22 39.71
CA CYS A 14 -12.62 -19.11 39.28
C CYS A 14 -11.14 -19.45 39.28
N PHE A 15 -10.66 -20.10 40.34
CA PHE A 15 -9.27 -20.51 40.46
C PHE A 15 -8.87 -21.50 39.35
N ILE A 16 -9.66 -22.55 39.13
CA ILE A 16 -9.45 -23.54 38.06
C ILE A 16 -9.41 -22.88 36.72
N SER A 17 -10.34 -21.96 36.45
CA SER A 17 -10.39 -21.23 35.17
C SER A 17 -9.17 -20.34 34.95
N LEU A 18 -8.75 -19.57 35.96
CA LEU A 18 -7.57 -18.73 35.87
C LEU A 18 -6.29 -19.59 35.72
N ALA A 19 -6.19 -20.72 36.44
CA ALA A 19 -5.06 -21.64 36.31
C ALA A 19 -4.96 -22.24 34.91
N TYR A 20 -6.07 -22.58 34.26
CA TYR A 20 -6.11 -23.06 32.87
C TYR A 20 -5.47 -22.09 31.89
N MET A 21 -5.62 -20.80 32.13
CA MET A 21 -5.10 -19.76 31.23
C MET A 21 -3.57 -19.67 31.23
N PHE A 22 -2.87 -20.17 32.27
CA PHE A 22 -1.41 -20.11 32.32
C PHE A 22 -0.74 -20.89 31.18
N LYS A 23 -1.36 -21.98 30.74
CA LYS A 23 -0.88 -22.83 29.62
C LYS A 23 -1.65 -22.61 28.32
N ASN A 24 -2.68 -21.79 28.33
CA ASN A 24 -3.51 -21.55 27.16
C ASN A 24 -3.51 -20.08 26.78
N GLU A 25 -2.66 -19.72 25.82
CA GLU A 25 -2.50 -18.34 25.36
C GLU A 25 -3.80 -17.76 24.76
N GLU A 26 -4.57 -18.56 24.03
CA GLU A 26 -5.83 -18.12 23.43
C GLU A 26 -6.87 -17.78 24.51
N ALA A 27 -6.98 -18.62 25.52
CA ALA A 27 -7.85 -18.40 26.68
C ALA A 27 -7.42 -17.14 27.48
N ARG A 28 -6.12 -16.90 27.66
CA ARG A 28 -5.60 -15.67 28.30
C ARG A 28 -6.00 -14.42 27.52
N LYS A 29 -5.80 -14.45 26.21
CA LYS A 29 -6.14 -13.32 25.32
C LYS A 29 -7.63 -13.00 25.40
N GLU A 30 -8.48 -14.03 25.34
CA GLU A 30 -9.93 -13.87 25.47
C GLU A 30 -10.33 -13.24 26.82
N TYR A 31 -9.78 -13.74 27.91
CA TYR A 31 -10.04 -13.22 29.25
C TYR A 31 -9.57 -11.77 29.42
N THR A 32 -8.37 -11.44 28.93
CA THR A 32 -7.81 -10.09 29.02
C THR A 32 -8.71 -9.07 28.31
N ILE A 33 -9.27 -9.43 27.16
CA ILE A 33 -10.23 -8.59 26.44
C ILE A 33 -11.47 -8.34 27.30
N LEU A 34 -12.02 -9.38 27.88
CA LEU A 34 -13.20 -9.29 28.73
C LEU A 34 -12.95 -8.47 30.00
N LYS A 35 -11.76 -8.59 30.60
CA LYS A 35 -11.41 -7.84 31.83
C LYS A 35 -11.12 -6.37 31.52
N LEU A 36 -10.57 -6.02 30.37
CA LEU A 36 -10.37 -4.63 29.97
C LEU A 36 -11.71 -3.90 29.75
N ASP A 37 -12.74 -4.62 29.34
CA ASP A 37 -14.08 -4.08 29.13
C ASP A 37 -14.91 -3.98 30.43
N ASN A 38 -14.60 -4.80 31.40
CA ASN A 38 -15.39 -4.96 32.65
C ASN A 38 -14.47 -4.86 33.86
N LYS A 39 -15.02 -4.38 34.96
CA LYS A 39 -14.39 -4.55 36.29
C LYS A 39 -14.82 -5.90 36.85
N ILE A 40 -13.91 -6.87 36.89
CA ILE A 40 -14.16 -8.18 37.49
C ILE A 40 -13.71 -8.11 38.93
N GLU A 41 -14.61 -8.36 39.86
CA GLU A 41 -14.35 -8.46 41.30
C GLU A 41 -14.40 -9.92 41.72
N PHE A 42 -13.28 -10.42 42.21
CA PHE A 42 -13.16 -11.79 42.73
C PHE A 42 -13.43 -11.86 44.23
N PRO A 43 -13.85 -13.05 44.72
CA PRO A 43 -14.11 -13.25 46.13
C PRO A 43 -12.85 -13.33 47.00
N SER A 44 -11.64 -13.35 46.42
CA SER A 44 -10.39 -13.33 47.16
C SER A 44 -9.33 -12.48 46.50
N ASN A 45 -8.42 -11.90 47.30
CA ASN A 45 -7.26 -11.13 46.81
C ASN A 45 -6.29 -12.00 45.99
N GLU A 46 -6.20 -13.30 46.25
CA GLU A 46 -5.35 -14.23 45.51
C GLU A 46 -5.77 -14.35 44.06
N LEU A 47 -7.07 -14.43 43.78
CA LEU A 47 -7.60 -14.46 42.41
C LEU A 47 -7.35 -13.15 41.68
N ASP A 48 -7.38 -12.02 42.37
CA ASP A 48 -7.02 -10.72 41.78
C ASP A 48 -5.54 -10.68 41.38
N ILE A 49 -4.65 -11.23 42.21
CA ILE A 49 -3.21 -11.34 41.90
C ILE A 49 -2.98 -12.24 40.68
N ILE A 50 -3.55 -13.46 40.68
CA ILE A 50 -3.44 -14.38 39.54
C ILE A 50 -3.94 -13.73 38.25
N SER A 51 -5.10 -13.08 38.33
CA SER A 51 -5.70 -12.37 37.21
C SER A 51 -4.81 -11.24 36.69
N ASN A 52 -4.11 -10.50 37.54
CA ASN A 52 -3.21 -9.43 37.16
C ASN A 52 -1.92 -9.98 36.50
N ILE A 53 -1.40 -11.10 37.03
CA ILE A 53 -0.27 -11.80 36.41
C ILE A 53 -0.63 -12.23 34.97
N LEU A 54 -1.77 -12.88 34.77
CA LEU A 54 -2.24 -13.33 33.47
C LEU A 54 -2.36 -12.20 32.43
N ILE A 55 -2.70 -10.99 32.89
CA ILE A 55 -2.82 -9.82 32.01
C ILE A 55 -1.45 -9.22 31.65
N ASN A 56 -0.52 -9.22 32.58
CA ASN A 56 0.79 -8.63 32.39
C ASN A 56 1.71 -9.51 31.52
N TYR A 57 1.47 -10.83 31.49
CA TYR A 57 2.26 -11.80 30.72
C TYR A 57 1.41 -12.46 29.64
N LEU A 58 1.13 -11.74 28.57
CA LEU A 58 0.25 -12.19 27.47
C LEU A 58 0.93 -13.12 26.48
N GLU A 59 2.25 -13.03 26.34
CA GLU A 59 3.01 -13.77 25.33
C GLU A 59 3.53 -15.12 25.86
N GLY A 60 3.57 -16.12 25.00
CA GLY A 60 4.08 -17.46 25.24
C GLY A 60 2.99 -18.51 25.56
N GLU A 61 3.16 -19.73 25.04
CA GLU A 61 2.18 -20.81 25.25
C GLU A 61 2.09 -21.26 26.71
N ASP A 62 3.20 -21.26 27.43
CA ASP A 62 3.27 -21.63 28.85
C ASP A 62 4.03 -20.58 29.68
N ILE A 63 3.30 -19.67 30.30
CA ILE A 63 3.91 -18.60 31.12
C ILE A 63 4.46 -19.10 32.47
N LEU A 64 4.13 -20.32 32.89
CA LEU A 64 4.73 -20.94 34.07
C LEU A 64 6.21 -21.28 33.89
N LEU A 65 6.74 -21.21 32.67
CA LEU A 65 8.17 -21.31 32.39
C LEU A 65 8.92 -19.98 32.61
N ASN A 66 8.19 -18.87 32.80
CA ASN A 66 8.79 -17.56 33.07
C ASN A 66 9.23 -17.45 34.55
N PHE A 67 10.52 -17.22 34.78
CA PHE A 67 11.09 -17.15 36.13
C PHE A 67 10.46 -16.05 37.01
N GLU A 68 10.10 -14.91 36.43
CA GLU A 68 9.47 -13.82 37.17
C GLU A 68 8.08 -14.19 37.65
N VAL A 69 7.27 -14.84 36.78
CA VAL A 69 5.96 -15.37 37.10
C VAL A 69 6.04 -16.42 38.22
N VAL A 70 6.95 -17.38 38.07
CA VAL A 70 7.15 -18.42 39.08
C VAL A 70 7.54 -17.81 40.44
N ARG A 71 8.43 -16.82 40.41
CA ARG A 71 8.84 -16.11 41.66
C ARG A 71 7.68 -15.37 42.31
N GLU A 72 6.85 -14.69 41.53
CA GLU A 72 5.69 -13.95 42.03
C GLU A 72 4.62 -14.90 42.64
N LEU A 73 4.27 -15.97 41.92
CA LEU A 73 3.34 -16.97 42.41
C LEU A 73 3.84 -17.68 43.65
N ASN A 74 5.13 -17.97 43.78
CA ASN A 74 5.73 -18.56 44.98
C ASN A 74 5.68 -17.62 46.18
N GLN A 75 5.73 -16.31 46.03
CA GLN A 75 5.56 -15.34 47.10
C GLN A 75 4.17 -15.48 47.74
N HIS A 76 3.17 -15.86 46.96
CA HIS A 76 1.80 -16.08 47.43
C HIS A 76 1.47 -17.54 47.76
N LYS A 77 2.44 -18.47 47.65
CA LYS A 77 2.27 -19.91 47.95
C LYS A 77 1.23 -20.63 47.11
N ILE A 78 0.91 -20.14 45.91
CA ILE A 78 -0.15 -20.67 45.05
C ILE A 78 0.40 -21.33 43.78
N TYR A 79 1.73 -21.39 43.63
CA TYR A 79 2.35 -21.93 42.42
C TYR A 79 2.04 -23.39 42.15
N SER A 80 2.11 -24.25 43.20
CA SER A 80 1.83 -25.69 43.10
C SER A 80 0.40 -25.97 42.65
N ASP A 81 -0.55 -25.21 43.19
CA ASP A 81 -1.98 -25.40 42.91
C ASP A 81 -2.29 -24.96 41.46
N ILE A 82 -1.66 -23.86 41.01
CA ILE A 82 -1.81 -23.40 39.62
C ILE A 82 -1.21 -24.43 38.67
N VAL A 83 -0.04 -25.00 38.96
CA VAL A 83 0.56 -26.02 38.12
C VAL A 83 -0.31 -27.27 38.03
N GLU A 84 -0.89 -27.70 39.16
CA GLU A 84 -1.80 -28.85 39.21
C GLU A 84 -3.03 -28.63 38.32
N TYR A 85 -3.76 -27.53 38.52
CA TYR A 85 -4.96 -27.24 37.75
C TYR A 85 -4.66 -26.88 36.27
N SER A 86 -3.54 -26.24 35.96
CA SER A 86 -3.17 -25.93 34.57
C SER A 86 -2.86 -27.18 33.73
N ASN A 87 -2.44 -28.27 34.35
CA ASN A 87 -2.20 -29.56 33.71
C ASN A 87 -3.46 -30.47 33.64
N ASN A 88 -4.54 -30.08 34.31
CA ASN A 88 -5.74 -30.91 34.38
C ASN A 88 -6.62 -30.67 33.12
N THR A 89 -6.85 -31.70 32.33
CA THR A 89 -7.74 -31.69 31.15
C THR A 89 -9.19 -31.37 31.48
N MET A 90 -9.60 -31.54 32.72
CA MET A 90 -10.94 -31.18 33.19
C MET A 90 -11.13 -29.67 33.44
N SER A 91 -10.10 -28.87 33.31
CA SER A 91 -10.15 -27.42 33.54
C SER A 91 -10.85 -26.64 32.43
N GLU A 92 -10.85 -27.15 31.19
CA GLU A 92 -11.49 -26.50 30.04
C GLU A 92 -13.01 -26.24 30.23
N PRO A 93 -13.83 -27.19 30.71
CA PRO A 93 -15.25 -26.93 30.98
C PRO A 93 -15.48 -25.82 32.02
N TYR A 94 -14.65 -25.75 33.06
CA TYR A 94 -14.71 -24.67 34.06
C TYR A 94 -14.35 -23.33 33.46
N HIS A 95 -13.32 -23.27 32.63
CA HIS A 95 -12.94 -22.07 31.91
C HIS A 95 -14.07 -21.59 30.99
N LYS A 96 -14.68 -22.49 30.22
CA LYS A 96 -15.81 -22.16 29.35
C LYS A 96 -16.99 -21.59 30.13
N ALA A 97 -17.37 -22.21 31.25
CA ALA A 97 -18.44 -21.72 32.11
C ALA A 97 -18.12 -20.33 32.72
N PHE A 98 -16.87 -20.11 33.13
CA PHE A 98 -16.38 -18.83 33.63
C PHE A 98 -16.46 -17.71 32.57
N ILE A 99 -15.96 -17.97 31.38
CA ILE A 99 -16.03 -17.03 30.27
C ILE A 99 -17.47 -16.77 29.83
N ASP A 100 -18.31 -17.82 29.79
CA ASP A 100 -19.73 -17.69 29.45
C ASP A 100 -20.48 -16.85 30.52
N LYS A 101 -20.12 -16.99 31.78
CA LYS A 101 -20.68 -16.13 32.83
C LYS A 101 -20.29 -14.66 32.65
N ILE A 102 -19.03 -14.39 32.31
CA ILE A 102 -18.58 -13.03 32.03
C ILE A 102 -19.31 -12.48 30.79
N LYS A 103 -19.44 -13.29 29.74
CA LYS A 103 -20.16 -12.93 28.50
C LYS A 103 -21.66 -12.73 28.76
N GLN A 104 -22.33 -13.64 29.50
CA GLN A 104 -23.75 -13.51 29.85
C GLN A 104 -24.02 -12.31 30.75
N ASN A 105 -23.13 -12.00 31.67
CA ASN A 105 -23.21 -10.77 32.44
C ASN A 105 -22.94 -9.56 31.53
N ARG A 106 -22.02 -9.64 30.59
CA ARG A 106 -21.86 -8.64 29.54
C ARG A 106 -23.16 -8.49 28.73
N ASP A 107 -23.77 -9.58 28.31
CA ASP A 107 -25.00 -9.59 27.48
C ASP A 107 -26.23 -9.20 28.32
N ARG A 108 -26.29 -9.55 29.60
CA ARG A 108 -27.29 -9.01 30.57
C ARG A 108 -27.12 -7.52 30.80
N ILE A 109 -25.94 -6.97 30.60
CA ILE A 109 -25.57 -5.60 30.85
C ILE A 109 -25.38 -4.83 29.51
N GLY A 110 -25.23 -5.49 28.37
CA GLY A 110 -25.64 -4.95 27.07
C GLY A 110 -27.10 -4.49 27.07
N ASN A 111 -27.84 -4.91 28.08
CA ASN A 111 -29.16 -4.44 28.52
C ASN A 111 -29.11 -3.45 29.67
N VAL A 112 -28.07 -2.61 29.83
CA VAL A 112 -28.30 -1.36 30.54
C VAL A 112 -29.30 -0.60 29.69
N SER A 113 -30.51 -0.54 30.21
CA SER A 113 -31.64 0.12 29.57
C SER A 113 -31.20 1.52 29.11
N LEU A 114 -30.97 1.67 27.81
CA LEU A 114 -30.52 2.93 27.21
C LEU A 114 -31.53 4.04 27.52
N ILE A 115 -32.79 3.68 27.60
CA ILE A 115 -33.89 4.59 27.91
C ILE A 115 -33.87 5.12 29.36
N LYS A 116 -33.10 4.51 30.27
CA LYS A 116 -32.93 5.01 31.64
C LYS A 116 -31.97 6.17 31.79
N TYR A 117 -31.06 6.38 30.83
CA TYR A 117 -30.17 7.52 30.86
C TYR A 117 -30.94 8.83 30.76
N THR A 118 -30.50 9.84 31.47
CA THR A 118 -31.09 11.19 31.43
C THR A 118 -30.53 12.01 30.25
N ASP A 119 -29.35 11.69 29.79
CA ASP A 119 -28.61 12.40 28.74
C ASP A 119 -28.29 11.45 27.56
N SER A 120 -28.63 11.90 26.34
CA SER A 120 -28.39 11.15 25.12
C SER A 120 -26.91 10.81 24.88
N LYS A 121 -25.99 11.70 25.29
CA LYS A 121 -24.53 11.49 25.15
C LYS A 121 -24.08 10.31 26.00
N GLN A 122 -24.54 10.21 27.25
CA GLN A 122 -24.20 9.10 28.14
C GLN A 122 -24.82 7.79 27.65
N ALA A 123 -26.05 7.83 27.17
CA ALA A 123 -26.72 6.68 26.57
C ALA A 123 -26.00 6.18 25.32
N PHE A 124 -25.61 7.10 24.43
CA PHE A 124 -24.86 6.76 23.23
C PHE A 124 -23.47 6.19 23.55
N MET A 125 -22.75 6.80 24.50
CA MET A 125 -21.45 6.28 24.95
C MET A 125 -21.56 4.87 25.54
N SER A 126 -22.66 4.57 26.23
CA SER A 126 -22.95 3.22 26.70
C SER A 126 -23.28 2.25 25.56
N TYR A 127 -24.05 2.69 24.58
CA TYR A 127 -24.41 1.90 23.41
C TYR A 127 -23.17 1.48 22.58
N ILE A 128 -22.29 2.42 22.29
CA ILE A 128 -21.08 2.13 21.51
C ILE A 128 -20.02 1.34 22.30
N GLY A 129 -20.03 1.41 23.61
CA GLY A 129 -19.02 0.78 24.47
C GLY A 129 -17.60 1.17 24.06
N GLY A 130 -16.68 0.18 24.00
CA GLY A 130 -15.31 0.38 23.48
C GLY A 130 -15.17 0.18 21.98
N ASN A 131 -16.26 -0.12 21.26
CA ASN A 131 -16.25 -0.55 19.87
C ASN A 131 -16.27 0.61 18.86
N PHE A 132 -16.33 1.85 19.31
CA PHE A 132 -16.34 3.01 18.45
C PHE A 132 -15.38 4.08 18.97
N LYS A 133 -14.52 4.60 18.09
CA LYS A 133 -13.50 5.58 18.46
C LYS A 133 -13.38 6.69 17.41
N SER A 134 -12.91 7.86 17.83
CA SER A 134 -12.59 8.98 16.95
C SER A 134 -11.12 8.99 16.58
N LEU A 135 -10.81 9.44 15.37
CA LEU A 135 -9.46 9.62 14.84
C LEU A 135 -9.11 11.11 14.83
N ILE A 136 -8.01 11.50 15.47
CA ILE A 136 -7.45 12.83 15.35
C ILE A 136 -6.19 12.83 14.49
N ASN A 137 -5.90 13.97 13.84
CA ASN A 137 -4.84 14.10 12.84
C ASN A 137 -5.02 13.20 11.61
N SER A 138 -6.28 12.83 11.30
CA SER A 138 -6.62 12.17 10.03
C SER A 138 -6.55 13.16 8.88
N VAL A 139 -5.79 12.85 7.85
CA VAL A 139 -5.61 13.68 6.65
C VAL A 139 -6.76 13.44 5.65
N ASN A 140 -7.37 12.27 5.70
CA ASN A 140 -8.47 11.86 4.82
C ASN A 140 -9.85 12.13 5.43
N GLU A 141 -10.92 11.76 4.71
CA GLU A 141 -12.32 11.92 5.11
C GLU A 141 -12.74 11.09 6.33
N TYR A 142 -12.02 10.00 6.62
CA TYR A 142 -12.34 9.10 7.73
C TYR A 142 -11.95 9.73 9.07
N LYS A 143 -12.95 9.94 9.92
CA LYS A 143 -12.79 10.57 11.24
C LYS A 143 -13.09 9.63 12.41
N PHE A 144 -13.64 8.44 12.14
CA PHE A 144 -14.04 7.45 13.14
C PHE A 144 -13.66 6.04 12.72
N ILE A 145 -13.63 5.13 13.70
CA ILE A 145 -13.49 3.69 13.48
C ILE A 145 -14.47 2.94 14.36
N LYS A 146 -14.97 1.81 13.85
CA LYS A 146 -15.86 0.88 14.59
C LYS A 146 -15.31 -0.53 14.51
N TRP A 147 -15.28 -1.22 15.64
CA TRP A 147 -15.00 -2.65 15.70
C TRP A 147 -16.24 -3.44 15.31
N ASN A 148 -16.09 -4.39 14.37
CA ASN A 148 -17.16 -5.22 13.86
C ASN A 148 -17.00 -6.70 14.21
N ASP A 149 -16.37 -7.01 15.38
CA ASP A 149 -16.02 -8.35 15.89
C ASP A 149 -14.89 -9.07 15.11
N LYS A 150 -14.35 -8.44 14.06
CA LYS A 150 -13.27 -8.98 13.22
C LYS A 150 -12.17 -7.96 12.96
N ALA A 151 -12.53 -6.72 12.67
CA ALA A 151 -11.61 -5.67 12.31
C ALA A 151 -12.11 -4.28 12.71
N TRP A 152 -11.22 -3.30 12.81
CA TRP A 152 -11.56 -1.89 12.94
C TRP A 152 -11.85 -1.29 11.57
N ILE A 153 -13.09 -0.90 11.33
CA ILE A 153 -13.56 -0.33 10.07
C ILE A 153 -13.58 1.20 10.17
N LYS A 154 -13.02 1.86 9.17
CA LYS A 154 -13.00 3.32 9.07
C LYS A 154 -14.37 3.86 8.67
N HIS A 155 -14.77 4.97 9.28
CA HIS A 155 -16.04 5.64 9.02
C HIS A 155 -15.84 7.14 8.81
N THR A 156 -16.60 7.69 7.86
CA THR A 156 -16.76 9.14 7.68
C THR A 156 -17.64 9.71 8.80
N GLU A 157 -17.76 11.03 8.84
CA GLU A 157 -18.66 11.69 9.79
C GLU A 157 -20.14 11.37 9.51
N GLU A 158 -20.50 11.24 8.24
CA GLU A 158 -21.86 10.88 7.82
C GLU A 158 -22.23 9.47 8.25
N GLU A 159 -21.32 8.51 8.05
CA GLU A 159 -21.50 7.13 8.54
C GLU A 159 -21.57 7.05 10.07
N ALA A 160 -20.81 7.89 10.78
CA ALA A 160 -20.90 7.99 12.23
C ALA A 160 -22.27 8.49 12.70
N ARG A 161 -22.91 9.38 11.92
CA ARG A 161 -24.30 9.81 12.18
C ARG A 161 -25.31 8.69 11.99
N ILE A 162 -25.11 7.82 11.01
CA ILE A 162 -25.93 6.62 10.84
C ILE A 162 -25.86 5.73 12.07
N ILE A 163 -24.66 5.54 12.64
CA ILE A 163 -24.49 4.76 13.88
C ILE A 163 -25.24 5.39 15.05
N TYR A 164 -25.34 6.72 15.10
CA TYR A 164 -26.17 7.39 16.10
C TYR A 164 -27.68 7.16 15.86
N ASN A 165 -28.13 7.13 14.61
CA ASN A 165 -29.52 6.80 14.27
C ASN A 165 -29.86 5.35 14.65
N ASP A 166 -28.92 4.41 14.45
CA ASP A 166 -29.08 3.02 14.93
C ASP A 166 -29.25 2.95 16.44
N PHE A 167 -28.53 3.79 17.19
CA PHE A 167 -28.70 3.94 18.64
C PHE A 167 -30.12 4.44 19.00
N ILE A 168 -30.67 5.42 18.29
CA ILE A 168 -32.04 5.91 18.52
C ILE A 168 -33.05 4.79 18.23
N ASN A 169 -32.91 4.10 17.11
CA ASN A 169 -33.77 2.96 16.76
C ASN A 169 -33.72 1.87 17.86
N GLN A 170 -32.54 1.60 18.41
CA GLN A 170 -32.41 0.64 19.52
C GLN A 170 -33.13 1.12 20.80
N CYS A 171 -33.09 2.42 21.10
CA CYS A 171 -33.84 2.99 22.21
C CYS A 171 -35.36 2.85 22.02
N GLU A 172 -35.85 3.05 20.79
CA GLU A 172 -37.28 2.89 20.46
C GLU A 172 -37.72 1.43 20.58
N VAL A 173 -36.92 0.48 20.09
CA VAL A 173 -37.18 -0.97 20.23
C VAL A 173 -37.21 -1.36 21.70
N GLU A 174 -36.27 -0.86 22.51
CA GLU A 174 -36.24 -1.11 23.95
C GLU A 174 -37.48 -0.56 24.66
N LEU A 175 -37.92 0.65 24.28
CA LEU A 175 -39.16 1.24 24.84
C LEU A 175 -40.38 0.39 24.51
N GLN A 176 -40.52 -0.04 23.22
CA GLN A 176 -41.63 -0.91 22.81
C GLN A 176 -41.65 -2.24 23.57
N ASN A 177 -40.49 -2.89 23.71
CA ASN A 177 -40.37 -4.15 24.45
C ASN A 177 -40.68 -3.99 25.97
N SER A 178 -40.51 -2.79 26.48
CA SER A 178 -40.78 -2.47 27.90
C SER A 178 -42.21 -1.96 28.14
N ALA A 179 -43.00 -1.71 27.10
CA ALA A 179 -44.31 -1.07 27.17
C ALA A 179 -45.29 -1.80 28.13
N ASN A 180 -45.26 -3.15 28.14
CA ASN A 180 -46.13 -3.96 29.01
C ASN A 180 -45.73 -3.92 30.50
N LYS A 181 -44.57 -3.33 30.83
CA LYS A 181 -44.01 -3.26 32.22
C LYS A 181 -44.11 -1.87 32.84
N MET A 182 -44.71 -0.91 32.14
CA MET A 182 -44.82 0.49 32.57
C MET A 182 -46.23 1.04 32.34
N ASN A 183 -46.58 2.11 33.06
CA ASN A 183 -47.85 2.78 32.84
C ASN A 183 -47.78 3.72 31.62
N LYS A 184 -48.95 4.14 31.12
CA LYS A 184 -49.09 4.99 29.94
C LYS A 184 -48.37 6.34 30.06
N GLU A 185 -48.35 6.94 31.24
CA GLU A 185 -47.72 8.24 31.46
C GLU A 185 -46.19 8.11 31.40
N GLU A 186 -45.62 7.08 32.00
CA GLU A 186 -44.21 6.76 31.96
C GLU A 186 -43.76 6.45 30.52
N TYR A 187 -44.54 5.66 29.79
CA TYR A 187 -44.26 5.38 28.38
C TYR A 187 -44.19 6.67 27.56
N LEU A 188 -45.20 7.56 27.64
CA LEU A 188 -45.23 8.81 26.90
C LEU A 188 -44.09 9.76 27.27
N LYS A 189 -43.69 9.77 28.55
CA LYS A 189 -42.54 10.56 29.00
C LYS A 189 -41.23 10.06 28.39
N LEU A 190 -41.01 8.76 28.30
CA LEU A 190 -39.83 8.15 27.72
C LEU A 190 -39.83 8.30 26.18
N ASP A 191 -40.95 8.11 25.51
CA ASP A 191 -41.11 8.34 24.08
C ASP A 191 -40.74 9.77 23.70
N LYS A 192 -41.32 10.75 24.41
CA LYS A 192 -40.97 12.16 24.20
C LYS A 192 -39.48 12.45 24.43
N LYS A 193 -38.87 11.81 25.42
CA LYS A 193 -37.43 11.95 25.67
C LYS A 193 -36.60 11.39 24.52
N ILE A 194 -36.84 10.17 24.04
CA ILE A 194 -36.11 9.53 22.92
C ILE A 194 -36.25 10.37 21.68
N ARG A 195 -37.46 10.83 21.33
CA ARG A 195 -37.67 11.73 20.18
C ARG A 195 -36.89 13.04 20.31
N SER A 196 -36.70 13.55 21.55
CA SER A 196 -35.87 14.76 21.79
C SER A 196 -34.38 14.50 21.54
N TRP A 197 -33.94 13.27 21.53
CA TRP A 197 -32.56 12.87 21.23
C TRP A 197 -32.29 12.80 19.72
N ASP A 198 -33.32 12.55 18.92
CA ASP A 198 -33.24 12.48 17.46
C ASP A 198 -33.24 13.90 16.85
N ASN A 199 -32.15 14.62 17.04
CA ASN A 199 -31.93 15.90 16.38
C ASN A 199 -30.45 16.17 16.15
N LYS A 200 -30.15 17.02 15.14
CA LYS A 200 -28.79 17.35 14.69
C LYS A 200 -27.87 17.82 15.80
N ASN A 201 -28.38 18.60 16.75
CA ASN A 201 -27.55 19.14 17.83
C ASN A 201 -27.11 18.03 18.79
N ARG A 202 -28.00 17.11 19.13
CA ARG A 202 -27.67 15.96 20.00
C ARG A 202 -26.69 15.01 19.34
N VAL A 203 -26.84 14.74 18.05
CA VAL A 203 -25.85 13.97 17.27
C VAL A 203 -24.48 14.65 17.36
N ASN A 204 -24.41 15.94 17.06
CA ASN A 204 -23.15 16.69 17.12
C ASN A 204 -22.52 16.66 18.51
N GLU A 205 -23.31 16.89 19.56
CA GLU A 205 -22.84 16.83 20.95
C GLU A 205 -22.27 15.44 21.32
N ALA A 206 -22.88 14.36 20.84
CA ALA A 206 -22.41 13.00 21.08
C ALA A 206 -21.09 12.72 20.36
N LEU A 207 -20.97 13.10 19.07
CA LEU A 207 -19.74 12.96 18.28
C LEU A 207 -18.61 13.85 18.82
N ASP A 208 -18.92 15.06 19.29
CA ASP A 208 -17.93 15.93 19.93
C ASP A 208 -17.46 15.38 21.28
N LYS A 209 -18.32 14.70 22.02
CA LYS A 209 -17.90 14.00 23.25
C LYS A 209 -16.88 12.90 22.92
N LEU A 210 -17.10 12.12 21.86
CA LEU A 210 -16.13 11.12 21.38
C LEU A 210 -14.77 11.73 21.04
N ARG A 211 -14.77 12.91 20.40
CA ARG A 211 -13.53 13.61 19.99
C ARG A 211 -12.73 14.16 21.17
N ARG A 212 -13.37 14.42 22.30
CA ARG A 212 -12.74 15.03 23.50
C ARG A 212 -12.38 14.03 24.58
N ASP A 213 -13.02 12.88 24.63
CA ASP A 213 -12.80 11.88 25.65
C ASP A 213 -11.62 10.97 25.28
N LYS A 214 -10.52 11.08 26.01
CA LYS A 214 -9.26 10.34 25.77
C LYS A 214 -9.43 8.83 25.62
N ARG A 215 -10.47 8.23 26.22
CA ARG A 215 -10.77 6.79 26.11
C ARG A 215 -11.17 6.38 24.70
N TYR A 216 -11.71 7.31 23.92
CA TYR A 216 -12.25 7.07 22.58
C TYR A 216 -11.43 7.73 21.46
N VAL A 217 -10.36 8.43 21.82
CA VAL A 217 -9.53 9.16 20.85
C VAL A 217 -8.29 8.37 20.48
N ILE A 218 -8.03 8.23 19.19
CA ILE A 218 -6.79 7.69 18.63
C ILE A 218 -6.09 8.79 17.84
N ASN A 219 -4.84 9.05 18.19
CA ASN A 219 -4.00 9.99 17.47
C ASN A 219 -3.18 9.26 16.41
N LEU A 220 -3.50 9.47 15.14
CA LEU A 220 -2.84 8.80 14.01
C LEU A 220 -1.35 9.16 13.86
N LYS A 221 -0.89 10.30 14.43
CA LYS A 221 0.54 10.64 14.42
C LYS A 221 1.38 9.75 15.34
N THR A 222 0.79 9.23 16.40
CA THR A 222 1.48 8.41 17.42
C THR A 222 1.08 6.94 17.36
N HIS A 223 -0.04 6.64 16.70
CA HIS A 223 -0.58 5.30 16.63
C HIS A 223 -0.16 4.60 15.32
N ASN A 224 0.30 3.37 15.45
CA ASN A 224 0.63 2.45 14.34
C ASN A 224 1.50 3.02 13.19
N LYS A 225 2.79 3.12 13.44
CA LYS A 225 3.77 3.32 12.37
C LYS A 225 4.10 2.03 11.58
N ASN A 226 3.51 0.89 11.95
CA ASN A 226 3.73 -0.39 11.27
C ASN A 226 2.79 -0.54 10.07
N GLU A 227 3.13 0.13 8.97
CA GLU A 227 2.39 0.06 7.70
C GLU A 227 2.33 -1.35 7.11
N ASN A 228 3.26 -2.22 7.50
CA ASN A 228 3.36 -3.61 7.05
C ASN A 228 2.49 -4.59 7.85
N ILE A 229 1.62 -4.10 8.73
CA ILE A 229 0.65 -4.93 9.44
C ILE A 229 -0.75 -4.62 8.90
N ILE A 230 -1.41 -5.64 8.36
CA ILE A 230 -2.72 -5.53 7.71
C ILE A 230 -3.72 -6.42 8.47
N CYS A 231 -4.93 -5.92 8.69
CA CYS A 231 -6.03 -6.75 9.17
C CYS A 231 -6.99 -7.06 8.01
N SER A 232 -7.22 -8.34 7.72
CA SER A 232 -8.17 -8.77 6.70
C SER A 232 -9.62 -8.59 7.16
N LYS A 233 -10.55 -8.50 6.20
CA LYS A 233 -12.00 -8.36 6.48
C LYS A 233 -12.56 -9.46 7.38
N ASN A 234 -12.05 -10.68 7.26
CA ASN A 234 -12.48 -11.82 8.08
C ASN A 234 -11.69 -11.97 9.39
N GLY A 235 -10.91 -10.96 9.78
CA GLY A 235 -10.32 -10.86 11.12
C GLY A 235 -9.01 -11.61 11.30
N PHE A 236 -8.12 -11.60 10.31
CA PHE A 236 -6.74 -12.07 10.46
C PHE A 236 -5.78 -10.89 10.38
N ILE A 237 -4.88 -10.79 11.33
CA ILE A 237 -3.73 -9.89 11.30
C ILE A 237 -2.62 -10.58 10.53
N ILE A 238 -2.10 -9.89 9.55
CA ILE A 238 -1.01 -10.31 8.68
C ILE A 238 0.16 -9.36 8.94
N ASN A 239 1.24 -9.86 9.48
CA ASN A 239 2.46 -9.10 9.71
C ASN A 239 3.47 -9.37 8.59
N LEU A 240 3.55 -8.46 7.63
CA LEU A 240 4.46 -8.58 6.49
C LEU A 240 5.95 -8.33 6.85
N ASN A 241 6.29 -8.01 8.11
CA ASN A 241 7.68 -7.91 8.53
C ASN A 241 8.28 -9.29 8.87
N ASN A 242 7.46 -10.21 9.35
CA ASN A 242 7.91 -11.55 9.79
C ASN A 242 7.10 -12.71 9.18
N GLY A 243 6.05 -12.43 8.41
CA GLY A 243 5.20 -13.45 7.79
C GLY A 243 4.16 -14.08 8.73
N GLU A 244 4.01 -13.59 9.95
CA GLU A 244 3.05 -14.11 10.91
C GLU A 244 1.61 -13.78 10.50
N VAL A 245 0.73 -14.77 10.62
CA VAL A 245 -0.72 -14.61 10.43
C VAL A 245 -1.44 -15.12 11.68
N LYS A 246 -2.22 -14.24 12.32
CA LYS A 246 -2.99 -14.59 13.52
C LYS A 246 -4.39 -13.98 13.50
N LYS A 247 -5.28 -14.50 14.35
CA LYS A 247 -6.61 -13.92 14.54
C LYS A 247 -6.52 -12.52 15.14
N ALA A 248 -7.35 -11.62 14.66
CA ALA A 248 -7.43 -10.25 15.16
C ALA A 248 -8.33 -10.17 16.40
N TYR A 249 -7.90 -9.38 17.35
CA TYR A 249 -8.68 -9.01 18.54
C TYR A 249 -8.86 -7.49 18.60
N ARG A 250 -9.91 -7.05 19.27
CA ARG A 250 -10.23 -5.62 19.37
C ARG A 250 -9.06 -4.76 19.89
N ASN A 251 -8.28 -5.31 20.83
CA ASN A 251 -7.17 -4.60 21.46
C ASN A 251 -5.91 -4.50 20.59
N ASP A 252 -5.79 -5.30 19.55
CA ASP A 252 -4.66 -5.18 18.60
C ASP A 252 -4.65 -3.82 17.89
N MET A 253 -5.82 -3.16 17.80
CA MET A 253 -5.97 -1.80 17.28
C MET A 253 -5.33 -1.58 15.91
N ILE A 254 -5.39 -2.56 15.02
CA ILE A 254 -4.86 -2.44 13.67
C ILE A 254 -5.82 -1.59 12.84
N LEU A 255 -5.34 -0.44 12.37
CA LEU A 255 -6.13 0.52 11.57
C LEU A 255 -5.94 0.35 10.06
N ASN A 256 -4.88 -0.35 9.64
CA ASN A 256 -4.67 -0.75 8.26
C ASN A 256 -5.51 -2.01 7.97
N THR A 257 -6.74 -1.80 7.54
CA THR A 257 -7.70 -2.89 7.29
C THR A 257 -7.98 -3.03 5.80
N SER A 258 -7.93 -4.26 5.31
CA SER A 258 -8.33 -4.60 3.96
C SER A 258 -9.84 -4.87 3.89
N LYS A 259 -10.47 -4.48 2.79
CA LYS A 259 -11.86 -4.84 2.49
C LYS A 259 -12.02 -6.29 2.02
N TYR A 260 -10.91 -7.02 1.85
CA TYR A 260 -10.87 -8.39 1.36
C TYR A 260 -10.62 -9.39 2.48
N GLU A 261 -11.14 -10.59 2.30
CA GLU A 261 -10.92 -11.72 3.20
C GLU A 261 -9.60 -12.41 2.91
N LEU A 262 -8.92 -12.92 3.94
CA LEU A 262 -7.80 -13.83 3.78
C LEU A 262 -8.35 -15.24 3.54
N VAL A 263 -8.13 -15.76 2.34
CA VAL A 263 -8.55 -17.10 1.90
C VAL A 263 -7.35 -18.04 2.01
N ASP A 264 -7.63 -19.34 2.09
CA ASP A 264 -6.62 -20.38 2.09
C ASP A 264 -5.59 -20.25 0.95
N LYS A 265 -4.31 -20.55 1.24
CA LYS A 265 -3.17 -20.37 0.32
C LYS A 265 -3.36 -21.19 -0.96
N GLU A 266 -3.72 -22.46 -0.86
CA GLU A 266 -3.83 -23.35 -2.02
C GLU A 266 -4.98 -22.93 -2.94
N LYS A 267 -6.12 -22.53 -2.34
CA LYS A 267 -7.27 -22.04 -3.11
C LYS A 267 -6.94 -20.76 -3.86
N SER A 268 -6.21 -19.84 -3.23
CA SER A 268 -5.78 -18.59 -3.85
C SER A 268 -4.80 -18.82 -5.01
N ILE A 269 -3.84 -19.74 -4.85
CA ILE A 269 -2.89 -20.12 -5.89
C ILE A 269 -3.63 -20.79 -7.06
N LYS A 270 -4.54 -21.71 -6.79
CA LYS A 270 -5.34 -22.39 -7.83
C LYS A 270 -6.13 -21.39 -8.66
N PHE A 271 -6.84 -20.47 -7.99
CA PHE A 271 -7.59 -19.39 -8.65
C PHE A 271 -6.69 -18.55 -9.56
N MET A 272 -5.58 -18.03 -9.04
CA MET A 272 -4.68 -17.19 -9.81
C MET A 272 -4.03 -17.91 -10.99
N ASN A 273 -3.62 -19.18 -10.81
CA ASN A 273 -3.07 -19.98 -11.91
C ASN A 273 -4.07 -20.20 -13.05
N GLU A 274 -5.35 -20.38 -12.73
CA GLU A 274 -6.42 -20.48 -13.72
C GLU A 274 -6.62 -19.14 -14.46
N LYS A 275 -6.80 -18.05 -13.72
CA LYS A 275 -7.09 -16.73 -14.31
C LYS A 275 -5.91 -16.11 -15.06
N LEU A 276 -4.69 -16.43 -14.66
CA LEU A 276 -3.48 -15.92 -15.33
C LEU A 276 -2.93 -16.86 -16.43
N LYS A 277 -3.62 -17.95 -16.75
CA LYS A 277 -3.15 -18.90 -17.77
C LYS A 277 -2.88 -18.21 -19.12
N LEU A 278 -3.77 -17.32 -19.57
CA LEU A 278 -3.60 -16.58 -20.83
C LEU A 278 -2.41 -15.61 -20.78
N TYR A 279 -2.07 -15.09 -19.61
CA TYR A 279 -0.95 -14.18 -19.46
C TYR A 279 0.41 -14.85 -19.58
N LYS A 280 0.50 -16.17 -19.39
CA LYS A 280 1.73 -16.92 -19.69
C LYS A 280 2.04 -16.91 -21.18
N ASP A 281 1.02 -16.92 -22.02
CA ASP A 281 1.18 -16.85 -23.48
C ASP A 281 1.47 -15.41 -23.94
N VAL A 282 0.99 -14.41 -23.22
CA VAL A 282 1.15 -12.98 -23.54
C VAL A 282 2.52 -12.45 -23.11
N LEU A 283 2.95 -12.76 -21.90
CA LEU A 283 4.16 -12.23 -21.27
C LEU A 283 5.35 -13.20 -21.33
N GLY A 284 5.08 -14.50 -21.46
CA GLY A 284 6.02 -15.55 -21.08
C GLY A 284 6.10 -15.75 -19.56
N ALA A 285 6.56 -16.92 -19.14
CA ALA A 285 6.53 -17.30 -17.72
C ALA A 285 7.42 -16.40 -16.84
N GLU A 286 8.61 -16.04 -17.31
CA GLU A 286 9.56 -15.23 -16.53
C GLU A 286 9.06 -13.81 -16.29
N ARG A 287 8.56 -13.12 -17.35
CA ARG A 287 8.01 -11.77 -17.21
C ARG A 287 6.76 -11.75 -16.34
N LEU A 288 5.87 -12.75 -16.50
CA LEU A 288 4.68 -12.88 -15.65
C LEU A 288 5.07 -13.07 -14.19
N ASN A 289 5.97 -14.01 -13.88
CA ASN A 289 6.42 -14.24 -12.52
C ASN A 289 7.06 -12.99 -11.90
N PHE A 290 7.89 -12.29 -12.67
CA PHE A 290 8.48 -11.03 -12.22
C PHE A 290 7.41 -9.98 -11.88
N MET A 291 6.40 -9.79 -12.72
CA MET A 291 5.31 -8.84 -12.45
C MET A 291 4.53 -9.21 -11.19
N LEU A 292 4.31 -10.49 -10.95
CA LEU A 292 3.65 -10.98 -9.73
C LEU A 292 4.53 -10.78 -8.49
N ASP A 293 5.84 -11.06 -8.59
CA ASP A 293 6.80 -10.81 -7.50
C ASP A 293 6.97 -9.31 -7.23
N LEU A 294 6.98 -8.49 -8.26
CA LEU A 294 7.02 -7.03 -8.13
C LEU A 294 5.84 -6.49 -7.32
N ILE A 295 4.63 -6.93 -7.64
CA ILE A 295 3.41 -6.54 -6.88
C ILE A 295 3.53 -6.99 -5.42
N ALA A 296 3.94 -8.24 -5.16
CA ALA A 296 4.14 -8.78 -3.83
C ALA A 296 5.27 -8.03 -3.06
N TYR A 297 6.35 -7.68 -3.73
CA TYR A 297 7.47 -6.90 -3.19
C TYR A 297 7.04 -5.50 -2.73
N LYS A 298 6.16 -4.87 -3.51
CA LYS A 298 5.56 -3.57 -3.14
C LYS A 298 4.64 -3.67 -1.93
N MET A 299 3.96 -4.79 -1.72
CA MET A 299 3.17 -5.01 -0.50
C MET A 299 4.05 -5.06 0.76
N LEU A 300 5.32 -5.44 0.64
CA LEU A 300 6.30 -5.36 1.73
C LEU A 300 6.78 -3.92 2.01
N GLY A 301 6.23 -2.92 1.34
CA GLY A 301 6.64 -1.51 1.47
C GLY A 301 8.01 -1.20 0.88
N LYS A 302 8.57 -2.12 0.08
CA LYS A 302 9.88 -1.96 -0.54
C LYS A 302 9.80 -1.14 -1.82
N ASN A 303 10.90 -0.47 -2.16
CA ASN A 303 11.03 0.40 -3.31
C ASN A 303 12.16 -0.06 -4.24
N LEU A 304 11.95 0.09 -5.55
CA LEU A 304 12.94 -0.18 -6.60
C LEU A 304 13.49 1.11 -7.22
N GLN A 305 12.85 2.25 -7.00
CA GLN A 305 13.14 3.54 -7.63
C GLN A 305 13.04 3.48 -9.17
N LEU A 306 12.04 2.76 -9.66
CA LEU A 306 11.87 2.46 -11.07
C LEU A 306 10.59 3.06 -11.65
N ALA A 307 10.64 3.42 -12.91
CA ALA A 307 9.46 3.51 -13.77
C ALA A 307 9.36 2.22 -14.57
N ILE A 308 8.31 1.48 -14.31
CA ILE A 308 7.99 0.23 -14.99
C ILE A 308 7.04 0.53 -16.14
N PHE A 309 7.55 0.40 -17.37
CA PHE A 309 6.77 0.55 -18.59
C PHE A 309 6.22 -0.80 -19.02
N MET A 310 4.91 -0.97 -18.94
CA MET A 310 4.21 -2.09 -19.56
C MET A 310 3.98 -1.75 -21.04
N ILE A 311 4.83 -2.26 -21.92
CA ILE A 311 4.79 -1.95 -23.33
C ILE A 311 4.17 -3.09 -24.15
N GLY A 312 3.32 -2.77 -25.12
CA GLY A 312 2.71 -3.74 -26.02
C GLY A 312 1.46 -3.20 -26.69
N ALA A 313 1.06 -3.84 -27.77
CA ALA A 313 -0.13 -3.44 -28.53
C ALA A 313 -1.42 -3.49 -27.70
N GLY A 314 -2.50 -2.93 -28.22
CA GLY A 314 -3.82 -3.06 -27.63
C GLY A 314 -4.26 -4.54 -27.50
N ALA A 315 -5.15 -4.83 -26.56
CA ALA A 315 -5.68 -6.17 -26.28
C ALA A 315 -4.64 -7.22 -25.81
N THR A 316 -3.63 -6.79 -25.08
CA THR A 316 -2.64 -7.65 -24.43
C THR A 316 -2.92 -7.83 -22.92
N GLY A 317 -3.91 -7.13 -22.37
CA GLY A 317 -4.32 -7.27 -20.96
C GLY A 317 -3.56 -6.39 -19.96
N LYS A 318 -2.76 -5.41 -20.39
CA LYS A 318 -2.10 -4.41 -19.52
C LYS A 318 -3.06 -3.79 -18.51
N SER A 319 -4.25 -3.39 -18.96
CA SER A 319 -5.26 -2.77 -18.11
C SER A 319 -5.74 -3.66 -16.97
N THR A 320 -5.74 -5.00 -17.14
CA THR A 320 -6.10 -5.95 -16.08
C THR A 320 -5.07 -5.91 -14.95
N PHE A 321 -3.77 -5.94 -15.27
CA PHE A 321 -2.72 -5.80 -14.26
C PHE A 321 -2.80 -4.47 -13.53
N LYS A 322 -3.01 -3.38 -14.27
CA LYS A 322 -3.21 -2.05 -13.68
C LYS A 322 -4.39 -2.02 -12.71
N ASN A 323 -5.52 -2.64 -13.07
CA ASN A 323 -6.71 -2.69 -12.21
C ASN A 323 -6.49 -3.57 -10.97
N ILE A 324 -5.76 -4.69 -11.09
CA ILE A 324 -5.36 -5.51 -9.94
C ILE A 324 -4.54 -4.67 -8.96
N ILE A 325 -3.54 -3.93 -9.44
CA ILE A 325 -2.71 -3.07 -8.59
C ILE A 325 -3.56 -1.98 -7.94
N LYS A 326 -4.48 -1.34 -8.69
CA LYS A 326 -5.38 -0.32 -8.16
C LYS A 326 -6.24 -0.83 -7.02
N ASP A 327 -6.88 -1.97 -7.19
CA ASP A 327 -7.77 -2.53 -6.15
C ASP A 327 -6.97 -3.15 -4.98
N LEU A 328 -5.71 -3.56 -5.19
CA LEU A 328 -4.87 -4.14 -4.14
C LEU A 328 -4.27 -3.08 -3.20
N PHE A 329 -3.86 -1.96 -3.76
CA PHE A 329 -3.15 -0.90 -3.01
C PHE A 329 -4.04 0.28 -2.62
N GLU A 330 -5.23 0.40 -3.19
CA GLU A 330 -6.26 1.40 -2.82
C GLU A 330 -5.71 2.82 -2.57
N ASP A 331 -5.71 3.25 -1.30
CA ASP A 331 -5.25 4.57 -0.88
C ASP A 331 -3.73 4.80 -1.08
N ASN A 332 -2.95 3.74 -1.33
CA ASN A 332 -1.49 3.81 -1.52
C ASN A 332 -1.08 4.06 -2.97
N ILE A 333 -2.02 4.44 -3.84
CA ILE A 333 -1.76 4.80 -5.23
C ILE A 333 -2.23 6.21 -5.56
N THR A 334 -1.65 6.79 -6.60
CA THR A 334 -2.11 8.04 -7.22
C THR A 334 -2.06 7.90 -8.73
N ASN A 335 -3.09 8.39 -9.44
CA ASN A 335 -3.03 8.51 -10.88
C ASN A 335 -2.20 9.73 -11.25
N VAL A 336 -1.20 9.53 -12.10
CA VAL A 336 -0.31 10.58 -12.59
C VAL A 336 -0.65 10.84 -14.07
N PRO A 337 -1.15 12.02 -14.44
CA PRO A 337 -1.35 12.37 -15.85
C PRO A 337 -0.04 12.26 -16.61
N TYR A 338 -0.03 11.66 -17.81
CA TYR A 338 1.18 11.48 -18.60
C TYR A 338 1.85 12.81 -18.95
N GLU A 339 1.04 13.84 -19.20
CA GLU A 339 1.44 15.22 -19.50
C GLU A 339 2.31 15.83 -18.40
N TYR A 340 2.17 15.34 -17.16
CA TYR A 340 3.02 15.79 -16.05
C TYR A 340 4.51 15.54 -16.33
N PHE A 341 4.84 14.43 -16.97
CA PHE A 341 6.22 14.08 -17.30
C PHE A 341 6.76 14.84 -18.51
N THR A 342 5.89 15.44 -19.33
CA THR A 342 6.28 16.01 -20.61
C THR A 342 6.90 17.40 -20.50
N LEU A 343 7.60 17.81 -21.55
CA LEU A 343 8.04 19.20 -21.71
C LEU A 343 6.81 20.08 -21.94
N SER A 344 6.58 21.06 -21.07
CA SER A 344 5.52 22.02 -21.30
C SER A 344 5.95 23.07 -22.33
N HIS A 345 5.15 23.28 -23.36
CA HIS A 345 5.32 24.37 -24.31
C HIS A 345 4.90 25.74 -23.77
N ARG A 346 4.31 25.81 -22.55
CA ARG A 346 3.85 27.05 -21.92
C ARG A 346 4.23 27.07 -20.44
N GLY A 347 5.05 28.04 -20.05
CA GLY A 347 5.70 28.17 -18.73
C GLY A 347 4.78 28.48 -17.52
N ASN A 348 3.63 27.86 -17.38
CA ASN A 348 2.65 28.19 -16.33
C ASN A 348 2.25 27.03 -15.40
N ASP A 349 3.05 25.98 -15.27
CA ASP A 349 2.61 24.72 -14.64
C ASP A 349 3.11 24.41 -13.22
N ASP A 350 3.74 25.36 -12.50
CA ASP A 350 4.29 25.06 -11.17
C ASP A 350 3.20 24.71 -10.14
N LYS A 351 2.01 25.30 -10.22
CA LYS A 351 0.93 25.05 -9.24
C LYS A 351 0.28 23.68 -9.40
N SER A 352 0.00 23.25 -10.62
CA SER A 352 -0.56 21.91 -10.88
C SER A 352 0.45 20.81 -10.56
N ARG A 353 1.74 21.11 -10.73
CA ARG A 353 2.85 20.26 -10.33
C ARG A 353 2.88 20.02 -8.82
N ASP A 354 2.74 21.05 -8.04
CA ASP A 354 2.80 20.96 -6.58
C ASP A 354 1.60 20.20 -6.00
N ASP A 355 0.40 20.39 -6.54
CA ASP A 355 -0.80 19.65 -6.13
C ASP A 355 -0.63 18.14 -6.40
N LEU A 356 -0.06 17.78 -7.55
CA LEU A 356 0.24 16.38 -7.86
C LEU A 356 1.30 15.80 -6.92
N LEU A 357 2.41 16.52 -6.69
CA LEU A 357 3.46 16.07 -5.76
C LEU A 357 2.88 15.80 -4.37
N VAL A 358 2.03 16.70 -3.85
CA VAL A 358 1.36 16.47 -2.56
C VAL A 358 0.47 15.23 -2.59
N SER A 359 -0.20 14.95 -3.71
CA SER A 359 -1.02 13.74 -3.85
C SER A 359 -0.20 12.44 -3.87
N LEU A 360 1.09 12.52 -4.20
CA LEU A 360 2.03 11.39 -4.22
C LEU A 360 2.68 11.12 -2.84
N ASN A 361 2.40 11.97 -1.84
CA ASN A 361 3.00 11.83 -0.51
C ASN A 361 2.72 10.45 0.09
N ASP A 362 3.79 9.74 0.50
CA ASP A 362 3.76 8.40 1.09
C ASP A 362 3.06 7.33 0.23
N LYS A 363 2.91 7.54 -1.07
CA LYS A 363 2.33 6.55 -1.98
C LYS A 363 3.35 5.48 -2.38
N LEU A 364 2.83 4.28 -2.67
CA LEU A 364 3.64 3.17 -3.18
C LEU A 364 3.70 3.16 -4.70
N TRP A 365 2.61 3.61 -5.36
CA TRP A 365 2.49 3.62 -6.81
C TRP A 365 1.99 4.94 -7.36
N GLY A 366 2.71 5.48 -8.35
CA GLY A 366 2.20 6.43 -9.31
C GLY A 366 1.80 5.69 -10.58
N ILE A 367 0.51 5.74 -10.96
CA ILE A 367 0.02 5.01 -12.13
C ILE A 367 -0.30 6.00 -13.24
N SER A 368 0.32 5.80 -14.40
CA SER A 368 0.06 6.59 -15.61
C SER A 368 -0.38 5.70 -16.75
N SER A 369 -1.11 6.27 -17.68
CA SER A 369 -1.44 5.66 -18.96
C SER A 369 -0.91 6.56 -20.06
N GLU A 370 -0.69 5.96 -21.23
CA GLU A 370 -0.18 6.64 -22.43
C GLU A 370 -0.90 7.95 -22.69
N GLY A 371 -0.11 8.99 -23.00
CA GLY A 371 -0.58 10.24 -23.54
C GLY A 371 -0.69 10.19 -25.06
N GLU A 372 -0.76 11.36 -25.69
CA GLU A 372 -0.69 11.49 -27.15
C GLU A 372 0.71 11.09 -27.67
N GLU A 373 0.79 10.57 -28.91
CA GLU A 373 2.01 9.95 -29.46
C GLU A 373 3.23 10.89 -29.54
N ASP A 374 3.02 12.21 -29.57
CA ASP A 374 4.08 13.21 -29.74
C ASP A 374 4.65 13.78 -28.43
N TYR A 375 4.26 13.23 -27.28
CA TYR A 375 4.75 13.72 -26.01
C TYR A 375 6.21 13.34 -25.74
N ILE A 376 7.04 14.35 -25.49
CA ILE A 376 8.45 14.20 -25.12
C ILE A 376 8.59 14.32 -23.60
N ILE A 377 9.14 13.29 -22.95
CA ILE A 377 9.34 13.24 -21.49
C ILE A 377 10.50 14.15 -21.08
N SER A 378 10.27 14.98 -20.07
CA SER A 378 11.28 15.79 -19.39
C SER A 378 12.09 14.93 -18.41
N GLN A 379 13.37 14.79 -18.64
CA GLN A 379 14.30 14.11 -17.77
C GLN A 379 14.27 14.65 -16.31
N ALA A 380 14.19 15.97 -16.15
CA ALA A 380 14.20 16.61 -14.84
C ALA A 380 12.95 16.26 -14.02
N LYS A 381 11.76 16.36 -14.61
CA LYS A 381 10.50 16.00 -13.95
C LYS A 381 10.47 14.52 -13.57
N PHE A 382 10.95 13.67 -14.46
CA PHE A 382 11.01 12.23 -14.25
C PHE A 382 11.96 11.84 -13.11
N LYS A 383 13.15 12.46 -13.04
CA LYS A 383 14.11 12.27 -11.95
C LYS A 383 13.57 12.74 -10.60
N THR A 384 12.86 13.86 -10.55
CA THR A 384 12.27 14.39 -9.31
C THR A 384 11.34 13.37 -8.67
N ILE A 385 10.41 12.78 -9.43
CA ILE A 385 9.47 11.78 -8.88
C ILE A 385 10.17 10.52 -8.40
N LEU A 386 11.22 10.07 -9.10
CA LEU A 386 11.98 8.86 -8.75
C LEU A 386 13.25 9.17 -7.96
N SER A 387 13.31 10.31 -7.27
CA SER A 387 14.49 10.76 -6.54
C SER A 387 14.80 9.95 -5.28
N ASN A 388 13.82 9.20 -4.75
CA ASN A 388 13.90 8.54 -3.43
C ASN A 388 14.21 9.52 -2.30
N SER A 389 13.68 10.73 -2.41
CA SER A 389 13.91 11.83 -1.48
C SER A 389 12.60 12.42 -0.99
N THR A 390 12.71 13.36 -0.08
CA THR A 390 11.64 14.27 0.27
C THR A 390 11.75 15.54 -0.56
N GLU A 391 10.61 16.00 -1.07
CA GLU A 391 10.50 17.21 -1.86
C GLU A 391 9.62 18.24 -1.13
N MET A 392 9.84 19.51 -1.40
CA MET A 392 8.99 20.58 -0.86
C MET A 392 7.98 21.02 -1.92
N ALA A 393 6.70 20.94 -1.61
CA ALA A 393 5.63 21.36 -2.52
C ALA A 393 4.63 22.25 -1.80
N ARG A 394 4.06 23.20 -2.53
CA ARG A 394 3.04 24.12 -2.01
C ARG A 394 1.74 23.95 -2.81
N PRO A 395 0.78 23.18 -2.30
CA PRO A 395 -0.48 22.96 -3.01
C PRO A 395 -1.27 24.27 -3.17
N THR A 396 -2.14 24.28 -4.16
CA THR A 396 -3.04 25.41 -4.40
C THR A 396 -3.85 25.71 -3.14
N ARG A 397 -3.75 26.92 -2.61
CA ARG A 397 -4.37 27.38 -1.34
C ARG A 397 -3.88 26.63 -0.09
N GLY A 398 -2.68 26.02 -0.13
CA GLY A 398 -2.07 25.34 1.00
C GLY A 398 -0.76 25.97 1.48
N ASN A 399 -0.24 25.44 2.59
CA ASN A 399 1.08 25.78 3.10
C ASN A 399 2.15 24.91 2.43
N LEU A 400 3.40 25.40 2.45
CA LEU A 400 4.54 24.61 2.04
C LEU A 400 4.60 23.32 2.88
N THR A 401 4.63 22.18 2.21
CA THR A 401 4.53 20.85 2.81
C THR A 401 5.66 19.97 2.31
N GLU A 402 6.24 19.19 3.20
CA GLU A 402 7.19 18.16 2.86
C GLU A 402 6.45 16.95 2.28
N VAL A 403 6.91 16.45 1.12
CA VAL A 403 6.35 15.32 0.39
C VAL A 403 7.37 14.20 0.37
N ASN A 404 7.01 13.07 0.92
CA ASN A 404 7.86 11.88 0.96
C ASN A 404 7.60 10.99 -0.27
N LEU A 405 8.60 10.84 -1.15
CA LEU A 405 8.56 10.00 -2.35
C LEU A 405 9.41 8.73 -2.23
N GLN A 406 9.93 8.43 -1.03
CA GLN A 406 10.91 7.35 -0.82
C GLN A 406 10.40 5.94 -1.15
N LYS A 407 9.08 5.73 -1.15
CA LYS A 407 8.47 4.42 -1.43
C LYS A 407 7.83 4.33 -2.82
N LEU A 408 7.92 5.40 -3.60
CA LEU A 408 7.20 5.54 -4.86
C LEU A 408 7.92 4.85 -6.01
N ASP A 409 7.21 3.99 -6.74
CA ASP A 409 7.56 3.55 -8.08
C ASP A 409 6.47 3.98 -9.06
N LEU A 410 6.83 4.13 -10.33
CA LEU A 410 5.88 4.46 -11.39
C LEU A 410 5.51 3.20 -12.18
N LEU A 411 4.23 3.05 -12.49
CA LEU A 411 3.72 2.07 -13.44
C LEU A 411 3.06 2.79 -14.61
N ILE A 412 3.61 2.63 -15.80
CA ILE A 412 3.16 3.33 -16.99
C ILE A 412 2.75 2.29 -18.04
N ASP A 413 1.51 2.29 -18.49
CA ASP A 413 1.08 1.46 -19.61
C ASP A 413 1.11 2.28 -20.90
N THR A 414 1.82 1.75 -21.89
CA THR A 414 2.01 2.39 -23.21
C THR A 414 1.94 1.38 -24.34
N ASN A 415 1.57 1.84 -25.53
CA ASN A 415 1.61 1.05 -26.77
C ASN A 415 2.89 1.31 -27.56
N THR A 416 3.53 2.45 -27.35
CA THR A 416 4.72 2.92 -28.06
C THR A 416 5.90 3.12 -27.12
N ILE A 417 7.09 3.19 -27.64
CA ILE A 417 8.30 3.51 -26.88
C ILE A 417 8.27 5.01 -26.56
N PRO A 418 8.42 5.40 -25.28
CA PRO A 418 8.38 6.81 -24.89
C PRO A 418 9.58 7.58 -25.46
N LYS A 419 9.36 8.84 -25.85
CA LYS A 419 10.41 9.75 -26.31
C LYS A 419 10.91 10.61 -25.16
N PHE A 420 12.22 10.68 -24.94
CA PHE A 420 12.83 11.53 -23.91
C PHE A 420 13.58 12.70 -24.54
N ALA A 421 13.48 13.88 -23.94
CA ALA A 421 14.17 15.08 -24.42
C ALA A 421 15.70 15.00 -24.31
N SER A 422 16.18 14.22 -23.36
CA SER A 422 17.59 13.87 -23.18
C SER A 422 17.68 12.58 -22.39
N PHE A 423 18.78 11.88 -22.55
CA PHE A 423 18.99 10.58 -21.95
C PHE A 423 20.35 10.54 -21.25
N ASP A 424 20.40 10.13 -20.00
CA ASP A 424 21.64 9.93 -19.27
C ASP A 424 21.55 8.67 -18.40
N ASP A 425 22.68 8.23 -17.85
CA ASP A 425 22.76 7.04 -17.00
C ASP A 425 21.81 7.10 -15.80
N ALA A 426 21.50 8.32 -15.30
CA ALA A 426 20.61 8.48 -14.16
C ALA A 426 19.15 8.22 -14.53
N VAL A 427 18.73 8.51 -15.75
CA VAL A 427 17.43 8.11 -16.30
C VAL A 427 17.45 6.62 -16.64
N ASN A 428 18.48 6.17 -17.36
CA ASN A 428 18.60 4.80 -17.85
C ASN A 428 18.43 3.77 -16.72
N ARG A 429 19.14 3.92 -15.61
CA ARG A 429 19.05 3.00 -14.47
C ARG A 429 17.68 2.98 -13.75
N ARG A 430 16.80 3.96 -14.05
CA ARG A 430 15.45 4.07 -13.48
C ARG A 430 14.35 3.53 -14.39
N LEU A 431 14.69 3.08 -15.57
CA LEU A 431 13.75 2.53 -16.55
C LEU A 431 13.70 1.02 -16.47
N LEU A 432 12.52 0.47 -16.56
CA LEU A 432 12.29 -0.96 -16.70
C LEU A 432 11.17 -1.20 -17.71
N PHE A 433 11.46 -1.93 -18.79
CA PHE A 433 10.47 -2.26 -19.79
C PHE A 433 10.04 -3.72 -19.67
N VAL A 434 8.74 -3.93 -19.52
CA VAL A 434 8.12 -5.26 -19.51
C VAL A 434 7.26 -5.39 -20.76
N ARG A 435 7.72 -6.17 -21.73
CA ARG A 435 7.01 -6.37 -23.00
C ARG A 435 5.88 -7.37 -22.86
N PHE A 436 4.67 -6.95 -23.27
CA PHE A 436 3.51 -7.81 -23.50
C PHE A 436 3.58 -8.28 -24.96
N MET A 437 4.20 -9.45 -25.15
CA MET A 437 4.66 -9.93 -26.46
C MET A 437 3.53 -10.23 -27.44
N ASN A 438 2.46 -10.86 -26.94
CA ASN A 438 1.40 -11.38 -27.79
C ASN A 438 0.05 -10.74 -27.46
N LYS A 439 -0.79 -10.55 -28.46
CA LYS A 439 -2.20 -10.19 -28.25
C LYS A 439 -2.98 -11.40 -27.76
N ILE A 440 -3.93 -11.17 -26.87
CA ILE A 440 -4.89 -12.21 -26.50
C ILE A 440 -5.68 -12.59 -27.77
N PRO A 441 -5.79 -13.89 -28.12
CA PRO A 441 -6.56 -14.35 -29.26
C PRO A 441 -8.00 -13.81 -29.24
N LEU A 442 -8.56 -13.47 -30.37
CA LEU A 442 -9.85 -12.78 -30.49
C LEU A 442 -10.98 -13.55 -29.78
N GLU A 443 -11.00 -14.87 -29.94
CA GLU A 443 -11.96 -15.79 -29.36
C GLU A 443 -11.86 -15.92 -27.83
N LYS A 444 -10.73 -15.50 -27.24
CA LYS A 444 -10.47 -15.53 -25.78
C LYS A 444 -10.54 -14.14 -25.14
N ARG A 445 -10.81 -13.09 -25.96
CA ARG A 445 -10.91 -11.73 -25.44
C ARG A 445 -12.23 -11.56 -24.68
N ASN A 446 -12.13 -11.13 -23.44
CA ASN A 446 -13.25 -10.63 -22.67
C ASN A 446 -12.91 -9.20 -22.19
N ALA A 447 -13.60 -8.20 -22.77
CA ALA A 447 -13.39 -6.80 -22.38
C ALA A 447 -13.75 -6.56 -20.89
N ASN A 448 -14.64 -7.37 -20.35
CA ASN A 448 -15.09 -7.29 -18.97
C ASN A 448 -14.37 -8.27 -18.04
N PHE A 449 -13.31 -8.95 -18.50
CA PHE A 449 -12.61 -10.00 -17.72
C PHE A 449 -12.29 -9.58 -16.29
N TYR A 450 -11.73 -8.39 -16.11
CA TYR A 450 -11.45 -7.89 -14.77
C TYR A 450 -12.71 -7.74 -13.93
N ARG A 451 -13.76 -7.13 -14.50
CA ARG A 451 -15.01 -6.82 -13.81
C ARG A 451 -15.81 -8.07 -13.44
N GLU A 452 -15.83 -9.06 -14.33
CA GLU A 452 -16.66 -10.27 -14.19
C GLU A 452 -15.93 -11.41 -13.47
N GLU A 453 -14.64 -11.58 -13.74
CA GLU A 453 -13.88 -12.74 -13.30
C GLU A 453 -12.95 -12.47 -12.11
N ILE A 454 -12.31 -11.28 -12.09
CA ILE A 454 -11.30 -10.95 -11.08
C ILE A 454 -11.93 -10.21 -9.89
N LYS A 455 -12.63 -9.11 -10.14
CA LYS A 455 -13.14 -8.21 -9.10
C LYS A 455 -14.11 -8.87 -8.10
N PRO A 456 -15.08 -9.71 -8.50
CA PRO A 456 -15.96 -10.40 -7.56
C PRO A 456 -15.24 -11.40 -6.67
N ASN A 457 -14.10 -11.89 -7.13
CA ASN A 457 -13.26 -12.91 -6.46
C ASN A 457 -11.97 -12.31 -5.87
N PHE A 458 -11.94 -11.01 -5.61
CA PHE A 458 -10.70 -10.31 -5.27
C PHE A 458 -10.07 -10.76 -3.95
N SER A 459 -10.82 -11.39 -3.05
CA SER A 459 -10.28 -12.02 -1.83
C SER A 459 -9.24 -13.11 -2.15
N TYR A 460 -9.41 -13.86 -3.26
CA TYR A 460 -8.39 -14.82 -3.73
C TYR A 460 -7.15 -14.12 -4.27
N VAL A 461 -7.33 -13.00 -4.99
CA VAL A 461 -6.23 -12.17 -5.51
C VAL A 461 -5.43 -11.57 -4.37
N PHE A 462 -6.11 -10.93 -3.41
CA PHE A 462 -5.50 -10.38 -2.20
C PHE A 462 -4.71 -11.44 -1.44
N SER A 463 -5.31 -12.60 -1.16
CA SER A 463 -4.66 -13.69 -0.43
C SER A 463 -3.44 -14.24 -1.17
N TYR A 464 -3.54 -14.39 -2.50
CA TYR A 464 -2.41 -14.83 -3.33
C TYR A 464 -1.21 -13.90 -3.17
N PHE A 465 -1.42 -12.57 -3.26
CA PHE A 465 -0.33 -11.62 -3.12
C PHE A 465 0.20 -11.52 -1.70
N ILE A 466 -0.65 -11.66 -0.68
CA ILE A 466 -0.21 -11.79 0.72
C ILE A 466 0.75 -12.98 0.89
N TYR A 467 0.34 -14.17 0.48
CA TYR A 467 1.19 -15.35 0.63
C TYR A 467 2.44 -15.27 -0.23
N ARG A 468 2.35 -14.70 -1.44
CA ARG A 468 3.52 -14.47 -2.28
C ARG A 468 4.48 -13.47 -1.64
N ALA A 469 4.00 -12.40 -1.01
CA ALA A 469 4.82 -11.46 -0.27
C ALA A 469 5.54 -12.12 0.91
N ILE A 470 4.85 -13.00 1.64
CA ILE A 470 5.45 -13.80 2.71
C ILE A 470 6.53 -14.75 2.15
N ASP A 471 6.28 -15.42 1.03
CA ASP A 471 7.22 -16.36 0.41
C ASP A 471 8.52 -15.69 -0.11
N ILE A 472 8.46 -14.40 -0.44
CA ILE A 472 9.63 -13.61 -0.87
C ILE A 472 10.21 -12.71 0.23
N LEU A 473 9.70 -12.83 1.45
CA LEU A 473 10.20 -12.04 2.58
C LEU A 473 11.69 -12.27 2.80
N GLY A 474 12.44 -11.18 3.00
CA GLY A 474 13.88 -11.22 3.18
C GLY A 474 14.71 -11.42 1.89
N LYS A 475 14.05 -11.65 0.74
CA LYS A 475 14.72 -11.78 -0.56
C LYS A 475 14.74 -10.44 -1.29
N GLU A 476 15.75 -10.25 -2.14
CA GLU A 476 15.77 -9.15 -3.11
C GLU A 476 15.05 -9.56 -4.39
N LEU A 477 14.34 -8.60 -4.99
CA LEU A 477 13.67 -8.83 -6.27
C LEU A 477 14.71 -8.86 -7.40
N THR A 478 14.86 -10.01 -8.04
CA THR A 478 15.79 -10.19 -9.16
C THR A 478 15.08 -9.90 -10.48
N ILE A 479 15.61 -8.97 -11.27
CA ILE A 479 15.10 -8.68 -12.61
C ILE A 479 15.58 -9.77 -13.58
N PRO A 480 14.69 -10.53 -14.25
CA PRO A 480 15.05 -11.56 -15.22
C PRO A 480 15.86 -11.04 -16.41
N LYS A 481 16.67 -11.92 -17.02
CA LYS A 481 17.50 -11.58 -18.16
C LYS A 481 16.67 -11.04 -19.33
N CYS A 482 15.54 -11.66 -19.64
CA CYS A 482 14.65 -11.22 -20.72
C CYS A 482 14.11 -9.79 -20.53
N ILE A 483 13.85 -9.34 -19.30
CA ILE A 483 13.40 -7.97 -19.00
C ILE A 483 14.57 -6.98 -19.10
N LYS A 484 15.78 -7.39 -18.69
CA LYS A 484 16.99 -6.58 -18.88
C LYS A 484 17.28 -6.37 -20.37
N GLU A 485 17.15 -7.41 -21.19
CA GLU A 485 17.30 -7.35 -22.64
C GLU A 485 16.23 -6.47 -23.28
N ASP A 486 14.93 -6.64 -22.91
CA ASP A 486 13.86 -5.74 -23.35
C ASP A 486 14.17 -4.29 -23.02
N THR A 487 14.66 -4.02 -21.80
CA THR A 487 15.00 -2.66 -21.37
C THR A 487 16.16 -2.10 -22.18
N GLN A 488 17.24 -2.86 -22.36
CA GLN A 488 18.40 -2.43 -23.14
C GLN A 488 18.04 -2.14 -24.60
N GLN A 489 17.21 -2.99 -25.20
CA GLN A 489 16.75 -2.79 -26.56
C GLN A 489 15.91 -1.52 -26.70
N ASN A 490 14.91 -1.32 -25.82
CA ASN A 490 14.09 -0.11 -25.89
C ASN A 490 14.90 1.16 -25.62
N VAL A 491 15.88 1.11 -24.69
CA VAL A 491 16.79 2.22 -24.42
C VAL A 491 17.63 2.56 -25.64
N LYS A 492 18.16 1.56 -26.35
CA LYS A 492 18.88 1.80 -27.61
C LYS A 492 18.00 2.46 -28.67
N GLU A 493 16.74 2.06 -28.77
CA GLU A 493 15.77 2.65 -29.70
C GLU A 493 15.35 4.08 -29.32
N MET A 494 15.49 4.48 -28.05
CA MET A 494 15.17 5.83 -27.55
C MET A 494 16.33 6.82 -27.68
N ASP A 495 17.55 6.37 -27.62
CA ASP A 495 18.75 7.21 -27.66
C ASP A 495 19.19 7.44 -29.12
N SER A 496 18.77 8.58 -29.68
CA SER A 496 19.07 8.94 -31.04
C SER A 496 20.58 9.04 -31.36
N LEU A 497 21.39 9.46 -30.38
CA LEU A 497 22.85 9.52 -30.57
C LEU A 497 23.51 8.15 -30.49
N LEU A 498 23.07 7.30 -29.57
CA LEU A 498 23.54 5.92 -29.52
C LEU A 498 23.20 5.19 -30.81
N LYS A 499 21.96 5.36 -31.29
CA LYS A 499 21.55 4.79 -32.59
C LYS A 499 22.39 5.32 -33.76
N PHE A 500 22.64 6.63 -33.79
CA PHE A 500 23.53 7.25 -34.77
C PHE A 500 24.94 6.66 -34.71
N ALA A 501 25.50 6.46 -33.51
CA ALA A 501 26.80 5.86 -33.29
C ALA A 501 26.88 4.38 -33.69
N LEU A 502 25.76 3.65 -33.62
CA LEU A 502 25.74 2.21 -33.97
C LEU A 502 25.44 1.95 -35.44
N GLU A 503 24.66 2.81 -36.10
CA GLU A 503 24.09 2.53 -37.42
C GLU A 503 24.65 3.44 -38.55
N ILE A 504 25.15 4.63 -38.21
CA ILE A 504 25.53 5.63 -39.20
C ILE A 504 27.04 5.91 -39.25
N ILE A 505 27.72 5.85 -38.09
CA ILE A 505 29.15 6.12 -38.00
C ILE A 505 29.90 5.01 -37.29
N ALA A 506 31.19 4.87 -37.60
CA ALA A 506 32.08 3.98 -36.86
C ALA A 506 33.38 4.71 -36.45
N PRO A 507 33.99 4.36 -35.31
CA PRO A 507 35.31 4.88 -34.95
C PRO A 507 36.37 4.22 -35.83
N LEU A 508 37.20 5.06 -36.47
CA LEU A 508 38.33 4.60 -37.29
C LEU A 508 39.52 5.56 -37.14
N GLU A 509 40.61 5.07 -36.59
CA GLU A 509 41.82 5.86 -36.39
C GLU A 509 42.39 6.35 -37.72
N GLY A 510 42.79 7.62 -37.75
CA GLY A 510 43.32 8.26 -38.98
C GLY A 510 42.26 8.83 -39.92
N SER A 511 41.00 8.48 -39.80
CA SER A 511 39.90 9.03 -40.59
C SER A 511 39.38 10.37 -40.07
N HIS A 512 38.58 11.05 -40.87
CA HIS A 512 37.86 12.25 -40.44
C HIS A 512 36.65 12.53 -41.36
N LEU A 513 35.64 13.18 -40.77
CA LEU A 513 34.44 13.66 -41.43
C LEU A 513 34.28 15.18 -41.21
N GLU A 514 33.60 15.88 -42.13
CA GLU A 514 33.20 17.25 -41.87
C GLU A 514 32.13 17.31 -40.79
N CYS A 515 32.25 18.20 -39.79
CA CYS A 515 31.29 18.33 -38.70
C CYS A 515 29.85 18.63 -39.19
N GLU A 516 29.76 19.40 -40.31
CA GLU A 516 28.47 19.72 -40.94
C GLU A 516 27.80 18.48 -41.55
N GLU A 517 28.57 17.56 -42.13
CA GLU A 517 28.09 16.31 -42.70
C GLU A 517 27.59 15.37 -41.57
N VAL A 518 28.35 15.28 -40.49
CA VAL A 518 27.97 14.49 -39.28
C VAL A 518 26.66 15.02 -38.67
N GLU A 519 26.52 16.33 -38.51
CA GLU A 519 25.29 16.94 -37.98
C GLU A 519 24.11 16.71 -38.94
N LYS A 520 24.27 16.90 -40.26
CA LYS A 520 23.22 16.65 -41.25
C LYS A 520 22.78 15.19 -41.26
N ALA A 521 23.73 14.25 -41.20
CA ALA A 521 23.42 12.82 -41.14
C ALA A 521 22.65 12.45 -39.85
N TYR A 522 23.04 13.02 -38.71
CA TYR A 522 22.32 12.84 -37.47
C TYR A 522 20.88 13.39 -37.51
N ILE A 523 20.69 14.61 -38.01
CA ILE A 523 19.36 15.22 -38.17
C ILE A 523 18.51 14.39 -39.16
N LYS A 524 19.10 13.89 -40.24
CA LYS A 524 18.42 13.03 -41.21
C LYS A 524 17.94 11.73 -40.56
N LEU A 525 18.78 11.08 -39.73
CA LEU A 525 18.36 9.90 -38.96
C LEU A 525 17.19 10.22 -38.03
N CYS A 526 17.28 11.30 -37.27
CA CYS A 526 16.20 11.71 -36.36
C CYS A 526 14.87 11.92 -37.10
N ASN A 527 14.91 12.60 -38.26
CA ASN A 527 13.70 12.86 -39.05
C ASN A 527 13.12 11.61 -39.69
N ASN A 528 13.98 10.70 -40.22
CA ASN A 528 13.54 9.49 -40.90
C ASN A 528 12.90 8.48 -39.92
N GLU A 529 13.39 8.44 -38.68
CA GLU A 529 12.98 7.46 -37.69
C GLU A 529 12.16 8.04 -36.53
N ASP A 530 11.69 9.28 -36.70
CA ASP A 530 10.88 9.98 -35.69
C ASP A 530 11.54 10.00 -34.29
N LEU A 531 12.87 10.18 -34.26
CA LEU A 531 13.66 10.26 -33.04
C LEU A 531 13.77 11.71 -32.55
N VAL A 532 13.97 11.89 -31.24
CA VAL A 532 14.20 13.22 -30.69
C VAL A 532 15.57 13.74 -31.07
N ASN A 533 15.61 14.87 -31.79
CA ASN A 533 16.83 15.61 -32.01
C ASN A 533 17.25 16.33 -30.72
N ILE A 534 18.36 15.90 -30.13
CA ILE A 534 18.85 16.47 -28.85
C ILE A 534 19.70 17.72 -29.03
N ILE A 535 20.02 18.13 -30.28
CA ILE A 535 20.76 19.36 -30.55
C ILE A 535 19.81 20.56 -30.37
N PRO A 536 20.10 21.51 -29.46
CA PRO A 536 19.28 22.70 -29.32
C PRO A 536 19.24 23.51 -30.64
N GLU A 537 18.06 23.92 -31.08
CA GLU A 537 17.87 24.69 -32.31
C GLU A 537 18.75 25.97 -32.36
N SER A 538 18.94 26.60 -31.19
CA SER A 538 19.72 27.83 -31.06
C SER A 538 21.22 27.68 -31.42
N ILE A 539 21.73 26.46 -31.46
CA ILE A 539 23.15 26.19 -31.77
C ILE A 539 23.34 25.38 -33.06
N MET A 540 22.28 24.87 -33.71
CA MET A 540 22.38 24.10 -34.96
C MET A 540 23.22 24.82 -36.03
N GLY A 541 24.02 24.05 -36.78
CA GLY A 541 24.91 24.58 -37.81
C GLY A 541 26.10 25.37 -37.27
N THR A 542 26.36 25.37 -36.00
CA THR A 542 27.44 26.16 -35.40
C THR A 542 28.55 25.27 -34.79
N ALA A 543 29.70 25.87 -34.54
CA ALA A 543 30.77 25.19 -33.82
C ALA A 543 30.37 24.68 -32.41
N LYS A 544 29.29 25.22 -31.83
CA LYS A 544 28.75 24.75 -30.55
C LYS A 544 27.98 23.46 -30.69
N SER A 545 27.18 23.29 -31.76
CA SER A 545 26.49 22.02 -32.04
C SER A 545 27.49 20.90 -32.36
N TYR A 546 28.53 21.20 -33.15
CA TYR A 546 29.59 20.23 -33.45
C TYR A 546 30.31 19.75 -32.18
N ASN A 547 30.63 20.68 -31.25
CA ASN A 547 31.18 20.30 -29.96
C ASN A 547 30.21 19.47 -29.12
N PHE A 548 28.93 19.80 -29.15
CA PHE A 548 27.90 19.07 -28.43
C PHE A 548 27.84 17.61 -28.88
N ILE A 549 27.73 17.36 -30.20
CA ILE A 549 27.69 16.01 -30.77
C ILE A 549 28.97 15.23 -30.42
N VAL A 550 30.16 15.80 -30.68
CA VAL A 550 31.43 15.12 -30.42
C VAL A 550 31.62 14.79 -28.95
N ASN A 551 31.29 15.71 -28.05
CA ASN A 551 31.40 15.45 -26.61
C ASN A 551 30.45 14.35 -26.15
N LYS A 552 29.25 14.31 -26.69
CA LYS A 552 28.28 13.27 -26.37
C LYS A 552 28.65 11.90 -26.96
N LEU A 553 29.18 11.87 -28.18
CA LEU A 553 29.67 10.62 -28.79
C LEU A 553 30.83 10.00 -27.99
N ARG A 554 31.67 10.82 -27.33
CA ARG A 554 32.75 10.31 -26.47
C ARG A 554 32.28 9.51 -25.28
N ASP A 555 31.04 9.69 -24.86
CA ASP A 555 30.44 8.93 -23.76
C ASP A 555 30.18 7.46 -24.18
N PHE A 556 30.23 7.11 -25.46
CA PHE A 556 30.04 5.76 -25.96
C PHE A 556 31.35 4.99 -26.13
N LYS A 557 31.31 3.68 -25.82
CA LYS A 557 32.44 2.79 -25.94
C LYS A 557 32.97 2.75 -27.38
N GLY A 558 34.26 2.96 -27.52
CA GLY A 558 34.95 3.00 -28.83
C GLY A 558 35.08 4.40 -29.44
N TYR A 559 34.34 5.40 -28.91
CA TYR A 559 34.41 6.78 -29.40
C TYR A 559 35.19 7.73 -28.46
N GLU A 560 35.86 7.24 -27.45
CA GLU A 560 36.55 8.02 -26.41
C GLU A 560 37.64 8.95 -27.01
N ASN A 561 38.25 8.54 -28.10
CA ASN A 561 39.39 9.24 -28.75
C ASN A 561 38.99 10.19 -29.88
N ILE A 562 37.71 10.30 -30.22
CA ILE A 562 37.27 11.22 -31.28
C ILE A 562 37.46 12.68 -30.82
N ARG A 563 37.78 13.57 -31.75
CA ARG A 563 37.98 14.99 -31.44
C ARG A 563 37.55 15.89 -32.59
N ARG A 564 37.12 17.08 -32.24
CA ARG A 564 36.82 18.13 -33.20
C ARG A 564 38.05 19.02 -33.39
N ASP A 565 38.45 19.22 -34.64
CA ASP A 565 39.55 20.11 -35.03
C ASP A 565 39.05 21.17 -36.01
N ARG A 566 39.74 22.31 -36.04
CA ARG A 566 39.60 23.32 -37.10
C ARG A 566 40.80 23.21 -38.01
N VAL A 567 40.57 22.99 -39.27
CA VAL A 567 41.64 22.84 -40.25
C VAL A 567 42.05 24.19 -40.80
N SER A 568 43.36 24.49 -40.79
CA SER A 568 43.93 25.77 -41.20
C SER A 568 44.45 25.77 -42.63
N GLY A 569 44.44 24.64 -43.33
CA GLY A 569 44.94 24.52 -44.72
C GLY A 569 44.39 23.31 -45.48
N GLY A 570 44.66 23.20 -46.76
CA GLY A 570 44.24 22.10 -47.62
C GLY A 570 42.75 22.14 -48.04
N LYS A 571 42.19 21.00 -48.48
CA LYS A 571 40.80 20.85 -48.95
C LYS A 571 39.76 21.31 -47.91
N TYR A 572 40.07 21.18 -46.63
CA TYR A 572 39.18 21.51 -45.50
C TYR A 572 39.53 22.85 -44.82
N GLN A 573 40.21 23.75 -45.50
CA GLN A 573 40.61 25.05 -44.95
C GLN A 573 39.40 25.84 -44.42
N LYS A 574 39.51 26.28 -43.16
CA LYS A 574 38.44 26.99 -42.40
C LYS A 574 37.22 26.14 -42.03
N LYS A 575 37.23 24.81 -42.29
CA LYS A 575 36.15 23.90 -41.86
C LYS A 575 36.45 23.26 -40.53
N TYR A 576 35.40 22.79 -39.87
CA TYR A 576 35.52 21.95 -38.69
C TYR A 576 35.38 20.49 -39.08
N ILE A 577 36.26 19.63 -38.54
CA ILE A 577 36.25 18.18 -38.80
C ILE A 577 36.16 17.41 -37.50
N VAL A 578 35.56 16.22 -37.55
CA VAL A 578 35.61 15.20 -36.49
C VAL A 578 36.64 14.18 -36.88
N ARG A 579 37.71 14.01 -36.09
CA ARG A 579 38.74 12.99 -36.31
C ARG A 579 38.38 11.69 -35.60
N GLY A 580 38.77 10.58 -36.20
CA GLY A 580 38.61 9.26 -35.64
C GLY A 580 37.25 8.62 -35.94
N VAL A 581 36.52 9.10 -36.94
CA VAL A 581 35.23 8.54 -37.36
C VAL A 581 35.12 8.45 -38.87
N VAL A 582 34.29 7.52 -39.32
CA VAL A 582 33.90 7.31 -40.73
C VAL A 582 32.41 7.02 -40.79
N PHE A 583 31.75 7.32 -41.93
CA PHE A 583 30.38 6.83 -42.16
C PHE A 583 30.43 5.33 -42.47
N LEU A 584 29.47 4.59 -41.95
CA LEU A 584 29.22 3.21 -42.35
C LEU A 584 28.62 3.23 -43.78
N ASP A 585 29.20 2.47 -44.71
CA ASP A 585 28.63 2.29 -46.06
C ASP A 585 27.37 1.43 -45.98
N GLU A 586 26.38 1.68 -46.90
CA GLU A 586 25.11 0.93 -46.95
C GLU A 586 25.28 -0.59 -47.18
N ASP A 587 26.50 -1.06 -47.58
CA ASP A 587 26.85 -2.45 -47.87
C ASP A 587 27.44 -3.24 -46.66
N ASN A 588 27.09 -2.87 -45.43
CA ASN A 588 27.37 -3.62 -44.20
C ASN A 588 28.75 -4.32 -44.10
N ASN A 589 29.68 -3.67 -43.49
CA ASN A 589 30.70 -4.37 -42.70
C ASN A 589 31.00 -3.53 -41.44
N ASN A 590 30.32 -3.83 -40.38
CA ASN A 590 30.65 -3.31 -39.06
C ASN A 590 32.02 -3.90 -38.65
N PRO A 591 33.09 -3.09 -38.46
CA PRO A 591 34.40 -3.61 -38.10
C PRO A 591 34.48 -4.25 -36.72
N PHE A 592 33.34 -4.43 -36.03
CA PHE A 592 33.23 -5.01 -34.67
C PHE A 592 32.41 -6.30 -34.60
N ASP A 593 32.06 -6.93 -35.73
CA ASP A 593 31.39 -8.24 -35.76
C ASP A 593 32.37 -9.44 -35.72
N ASP A 594 33.55 -9.27 -35.14
CA ASP A 594 34.48 -10.33 -34.78
C ASP A 594 34.61 -10.53 -33.28
#